data_56f507b80261eb252f167d550f445a23
#
_entry.id   56f507b80261eb252f167d550f445a23
#
_cell.length_a   1.000
_cell.length_b   1.000
_cell.length_c   1.000
_cell.angle_alpha   90.00
_cell.angle_beta   90.00
_cell.angle_gamma   90.00
#
_symmetry.space_group_name_H-M   'P 1'
#
loop_
_entity.id
_entity.type
_entity.pdbx_description
1 polymer ?
#
loop_
_entity_poly.entity_id
_entity_poly.type
_entity_poly.pdbx_seq_one_letter_code
_entity_poly.pdbx_strand_id
1 'polypeptide(L)'
;MNSALELNDVSKHYPGFSLEGVSFTLPQGCILGLVGENGAGKSTLIRLIMGASKREGGSIRVLGQEVDSEGFCDLKQEVGVVLDETHFPEGLTARQMERVLRGTYSNWQPGVYFDFLSRFELPPDKPFRDFSRGMRMKLGIAAALSHEARLLLLDEPTGGLDPMVRDEILEVFSEFTRDESRSVLISSHIVSDLEKLCDYIAFLHKGRLLFFEEKDALKESCGLVVCGRAQGEALPKGAVLGCETGPYGMRCLVRRALVPRDVEVEPVGLEELILLLVKGEKER
;
A
#
# COMPACT_ATOMS: atom_id res chain seq x y z
N MET A 1 16.95 12.41 6.72
CA MET A 1 15.48 12.41 6.79
C MET A 1 15.08 11.30 7.72
N ASN A 2 14.12 11.52 8.60
CA ASN A 2 13.60 10.45 9.45
C ASN A 2 12.76 9.50 8.58
N SER A 3 12.86 8.20 8.83
CA SER A 3 12.03 7.18 8.16
C SER A 3 10.85 6.79 9.04
N ALA A 4 9.69 6.60 8.43
CA ALA A 4 8.52 6.01 9.09
C ALA A 4 8.62 4.50 9.15
N LEU A 5 9.23 3.88 8.10
CA LEU A 5 9.37 2.45 7.98
C LEU A 5 10.67 2.11 7.22
N GLU A 6 11.44 1.16 7.73
CA GLU A 6 12.64 0.62 7.08
C GLU A 6 12.58 -0.90 7.07
N LEU A 7 12.73 -1.49 5.90
CA LEU A 7 12.87 -2.93 5.70
C LEU A 7 14.22 -3.20 5.04
N ASN A 8 14.98 -4.14 5.59
CA ASN A 8 16.27 -4.55 5.04
C ASN A 8 16.30 -6.07 4.94
N ASP A 9 16.32 -6.60 3.72
CA ASP A 9 16.44 -8.01 3.38
C ASP A 9 15.43 -8.92 4.10
N VAL A 10 14.19 -8.45 4.21
CA VAL A 10 13.14 -9.14 4.97
C VAL A 10 12.66 -10.37 4.24
N SER A 11 12.73 -11.51 4.93
CA SER A 11 12.36 -12.81 4.36
C SER A 11 11.46 -13.61 5.32
N LYS A 12 10.51 -14.37 4.72
CA LYS A 12 9.59 -15.26 5.42
C LYS A 12 9.13 -16.39 4.51
N HIS A 13 9.17 -17.60 5.03
CA HIS A 13 8.75 -18.80 4.28
C HIS A 13 7.49 -19.43 4.90
N TYR A 14 6.61 -19.87 4.04
CA TYR A 14 5.44 -20.68 4.35
C TYR A 14 5.35 -21.87 3.38
N PRO A 15 4.67 -22.95 3.71
CA PRO A 15 4.40 -24.01 2.75
C PRO A 15 3.70 -23.45 1.49
N GLY A 16 4.38 -23.48 0.34
CA GLY A 16 3.86 -23.00 -0.94
C GLY A 16 4.00 -21.50 -1.23
N PHE A 17 4.59 -20.71 -0.33
CA PHE A 17 4.83 -19.29 -0.55
C PHE A 17 6.08 -18.79 0.21
N SER A 18 6.87 -17.93 -0.43
CA SER A 18 8.02 -17.27 0.20
C SER A 18 7.99 -15.77 -0.07
N LEU A 19 8.29 -14.99 0.96
CA LEU A 19 8.66 -13.58 0.83
C LEU A 19 10.19 -13.50 0.91
N GLU A 20 10.84 -12.93 -0.10
CA GLU A 20 12.30 -13.02 -0.25
C GLU A 20 12.95 -11.65 -0.40
N GLY A 21 13.83 -11.28 0.54
CA GLY A 21 14.75 -10.16 0.43
C GLY A 21 14.12 -8.79 0.24
N VAL A 22 12.95 -8.53 0.83
CA VAL A 22 12.22 -7.27 0.66
C VAL A 22 12.95 -6.15 1.38
N SER A 23 13.34 -5.12 0.63
CA SER A 23 14.07 -3.95 1.14
C SER A 23 13.48 -2.67 0.58
N PHE A 24 13.04 -1.76 1.44
CA PHE A 24 12.65 -0.39 1.09
C PHE A 24 12.63 0.51 2.33
N THR A 25 12.58 1.83 2.11
CA THR A 25 12.48 2.82 3.17
C THR A 25 11.36 3.81 2.84
N LEU A 26 10.33 3.89 3.68
CA LEU A 26 9.29 4.91 3.59
C LEU A 26 9.75 6.16 4.37
N PRO A 27 9.98 7.30 3.69
CA PRO A 27 10.24 8.55 4.39
C PRO A 27 9.05 8.97 5.26
N GLN A 28 9.33 9.70 6.33
CA GLN A 28 8.29 10.31 7.15
C GLN A 28 7.53 11.37 6.34
N GLY A 29 6.22 11.48 6.54
CA GLY A 29 5.34 12.41 5.83
C GLY A 29 4.83 11.89 4.48
N CYS A 30 5.22 10.67 4.05
CA CYS A 30 4.90 10.13 2.74
C CYS A 30 3.88 8.99 2.79
N ILE A 31 3.23 8.77 1.66
CA ILE A 31 2.32 7.65 1.41
C ILE A 31 2.98 6.64 0.47
N LEU A 32 3.11 5.40 0.93
CA LEU A 32 3.61 4.28 0.14
C LEU A 32 2.47 3.37 -0.30
N GLY A 33 2.31 3.19 -1.61
CA GLY A 33 1.45 2.19 -2.23
C GLY A 33 2.18 0.85 -2.41
N LEU A 34 1.71 -0.17 -1.72
CA LEU A 34 2.19 -1.55 -1.89
C LEU A 34 1.28 -2.27 -2.90
N VAL A 35 1.72 -2.31 -4.15
CA VAL A 35 1.00 -2.93 -5.28
C VAL A 35 1.37 -4.40 -5.40
N GLY A 36 0.44 -5.22 -5.84
CA GLY A 36 0.69 -6.61 -6.19
C GLY A 36 -0.60 -7.42 -6.37
N GLU A 37 -0.50 -8.51 -7.11
CA GLU A 37 -1.59 -9.45 -7.29
C GLU A 37 -2.04 -10.08 -5.95
N ASN A 38 -3.23 -10.69 -5.93
CA ASN A 38 -3.64 -11.49 -4.79
C ASN A 38 -2.66 -12.65 -4.58
N GLY A 39 -2.21 -12.84 -3.34
CA GLY A 39 -1.17 -13.83 -3.01
C GLY A 39 0.28 -13.36 -3.25
N ALA A 40 0.53 -12.12 -3.70
CA ALA A 40 1.89 -11.58 -3.86
C ALA A 40 2.67 -11.43 -2.54
N GLY A 41 1.98 -11.42 -1.37
CA GLY A 41 2.59 -11.31 -0.05
C GLY A 41 2.35 -9.99 0.67
N LYS A 42 1.47 -9.10 0.16
CA LYS A 42 1.17 -7.79 0.76
C LYS A 42 0.73 -7.90 2.22
N SER A 43 -0.30 -8.70 2.51
CA SER A 43 -0.79 -8.90 3.88
C SER A 43 0.24 -9.61 4.77
N THR A 44 1.07 -10.49 4.20
CA THR A 44 2.19 -11.10 4.92
C THR A 44 3.18 -10.04 5.36
N LEU A 45 3.56 -9.14 4.46
CA LEU A 45 4.48 -8.06 4.76
C LEU A 45 3.93 -7.12 5.84
N ILE A 46 2.66 -6.73 5.75
CA ILE A 46 1.99 -5.92 6.78
C ILE A 46 2.01 -6.63 8.14
N ARG A 47 1.72 -7.93 8.20
CA ARG A 47 1.80 -8.71 9.46
C ARG A 47 3.21 -8.78 10.04
N LEU A 48 4.25 -8.84 9.22
CA LEU A 48 5.64 -8.77 9.65
C LEU A 48 5.98 -7.39 10.23
N ILE A 49 5.55 -6.31 9.57
CA ILE A 49 5.73 -4.92 10.03
C ILE A 49 5.03 -4.70 11.38
N MET A 50 3.85 -5.26 11.56
CA MET A 50 3.11 -5.20 12.84
C MET A 50 3.73 -6.05 13.95
N GLY A 51 4.72 -6.90 13.65
CA GLY A 51 5.21 -7.92 14.59
C GLY A 51 4.16 -8.98 14.95
N ALA A 52 3.11 -9.12 14.13
CA ALA A 52 2.09 -10.19 14.28
C ALA A 52 2.58 -11.54 13.74
N SER A 53 3.63 -11.54 12.94
CA SER A 53 4.35 -12.71 12.46
C SER A 53 5.85 -12.49 12.59
N LYS A 54 6.62 -13.53 12.90
CA LYS A 54 8.09 -13.46 12.99
C LYS A 54 8.69 -13.61 11.59
N ARG A 55 9.62 -12.71 11.22
CA ARG A 55 10.49 -12.86 10.06
C ARG A 55 11.53 -13.96 10.26
N GLU A 56 12.10 -14.46 9.22
CA GLU A 56 13.19 -15.46 9.24
C GLU A 56 14.54 -14.84 8.83
N GLY A 57 14.52 -13.68 8.15
CA GLY A 57 15.70 -12.92 7.79
C GLY A 57 15.45 -11.43 7.78
N GLY A 58 16.53 -10.66 7.74
CA GLY A 58 16.52 -9.21 7.64
C GLY A 58 16.13 -8.47 8.91
N SER A 59 15.82 -7.18 8.77
CA SER A 59 15.38 -6.30 9.86
C SER A 59 14.22 -5.41 9.44
N ILE A 60 13.38 -5.04 10.41
CA ILE A 60 12.24 -4.11 10.22
C ILE A 60 12.29 -3.08 11.33
N ARG A 61 12.31 -1.80 10.95
CA ARG A 61 12.14 -0.69 11.88
C ARG A 61 10.89 0.10 11.55
N VAL A 62 10.12 0.38 12.59
CA VAL A 62 8.90 1.21 12.54
C VAL A 62 9.14 2.44 13.41
N LEU A 63 8.97 3.63 12.85
CA LEU A 63 9.22 4.91 13.54
C LEU A 63 10.58 4.94 14.27
N GLY A 64 11.60 4.33 13.65
CA GLY A 64 12.96 4.23 14.17
C GLY A 64 13.23 3.09 15.15
N GLN A 65 12.22 2.33 15.56
CA GLN A 65 12.33 1.22 16.51
C GLN A 65 12.27 -0.14 15.84
N GLU A 66 13.15 -1.06 16.21
CA GLU A 66 13.16 -2.44 15.71
C GLU A 66 11.93 -3.21 16.20
N VAL A 67 11.26 -3.94 15.28
CA VAL A 67 10.02 -4.68 15.58
C VAL A 67 10.18 -5.77 16.66
N ASP A 68 11.37 -6.37 16.77
CA ASP A 68 11.65 -7.40 17.78
C ASP A 68 12.21 -6.83 19.10
N SER A 69 12.27 -5.50 19.26
CA SER A 69 12.75 -4.87 20.50
C SER A 69 11.71 -4.88 21.62
N GLU A 70 12.17 -4.84 22.88
CA GLU A 70 11.29 -4.86 24.06
C GLU A 70 10.27 -3.71 24.09
N GLY A 71 10.59 -2.53 23.55
CA GLY A 71 9.69 -1.36 23.54
C GLY A 71 8.70 -1.33 22.37
N PHE A 72 8.75 -2.29 21.45
CA PHE A 72 7.88 -2.25 20.26
C PHE A 72 6.38 -2.35 20.58
N CYS A 73 6.02 -3.02 21.70
CA CYS A 73 4.62 -3.09 22.12
C CYS A 73 4.05 -1.70 22.47
N ASP A 74 4.83 -0.84 23.07
CA ASP A 74 4.42 0.53 23.41
C ASP A 74 4.31 1.39 22.15
N LEU A 75 5.22 1.19 21.18
CA LEU A 75 5.17 1.90 19.90
C LEU A 75 3.91 1.59 19.09
N LYS A 76 3.29 0.43 19.26
CA LYS A 76 2.01 0.11 18.60
C LYS A 76 0.88 1.07 18.96
N GLN A 77 1.00 1.82 20.05
CA GLN A 77 0.07 2.91 20.38
C GLN A 77 0.10 4.04 19.33
N GLU A 78 1.19 4.18 18.58
CA GLU A 78 1.37 5.18 17.54
C GLU A 78 1.16 4.61 16.12
N VAL A 79 0.71 3.35 16.01
CA VAL A 79 0.49 2.68 14.72
C VAL A 79 -0.98 2.33 14.55
N GLY A 80 -1.67 3.00 13.63
CA GLY A 80 -3.03 2.67 13.25
C GLY A 80 -3.05 1.53 12.21
N VAL A 81 -3.92 0.55 12.41
CA VAL A 81 -4.00 -0.62 11.53
C VAL A 81 -5.42 -0.84 11.07
N VAL A 82 -5.59 -0.99 9.75
CA VAL A 82 -6.85 -1.41 9.13
C VAL A 82 -6.55 -2.60 8.22
N LEU A 83 -7.15 -3.73 8.51
CA LEU A 83 -7.04 -4.95 7.71
C LEU A 83 -8.23 -5.08 6.75
N ASP A 84 -8.06 -5.86 5.67
CA ASP A 84 -9.11 -6.11 4.66
C ASP A 84 -10.42 -6.59 5.30
N GLU A 85 -10.34 -7.45 6.32
CA GLU A 85 -11.48 -7.80 7.17
C GLU A 85 -11.31 -7.17 8.56
N THR A 86 -12.21 -6.25 8.90
CA THR A 86 -12.24 -5.64 10.23
C THR A 86 -12.97 -6.57 11.19
N HIS A 87 -12.26 -7.14 12.14
CA HIS A 87 -12.78 -8.13 13.11
C HIS A 87 -13.13 -7.49 14.45
N PHE A 88 -14.11 -6.61 14.47
CA PHE A 88 -14.70 -6.16 15.73
C PHE A 88 -15.75 -7.17 16.25
N PRO A 89 -15.98 -7.25 17.58
CA PRO A 89 -17.02 -8.11 18.14
C PRO A 89 -18.40 -7.78 17.56
N GLU A 90 -19.04 -8.73 16.92
CA GLU A 90 -20.28 -8.54 16.15
C GLU A 90 -21.46 -8.01 16.95
N GLY A 91 -21.51 -8.31 18.25
CA GLY A 91 -22.59 -7.88 19.15
C GLY A 91 -22.43 -6.46 19.68
N LEU A 92 -21.25 -5.84 19.54
CA LEU A 92 -21.01 -4.50 20.06
C LEU A 92 -21.48 -3.43 19.07
N THR A 93 -21.98 -2.31 19.60
CA THR A 93 -22.24 -1.10 18.84
C THR A 93 -20.96 -0.26 18.72
N ALA A 94 -20.89 0.70 17.77
CA ALA A 94 -19.76 1.60 17.65
C ALA A 94 -19.49 2.37 18.95
N ARG A 95 -20.55 2.80 19.67
CA ARG A 95 -20.45 3.44 20.99
C ARG A 95 -19.87 2.52 22.07
N GLN A 96 -20.17 1.23 22.02
CA GLN A 96 -19.61 0.26 22.97
C GLN A 96 -18.14 -0.07 22.63
N MET A 97 -17.79 -0.13 21.33
CA MET A 97 -16.41 -0.31 20.88
C MET A 97 -15.50 0.82 21.33
N GLU A 98 -15.99 2.08 21.31
CA GLU A 98 -15.25 3.22 21.85
C GLU A 98 -14.75 2.97 23.27
N ARG A 99 -15.59 2.40 24.14
CA ARG A 99 -15.20 2.10 25.53
C ARG A 99 -14.09 1.05 25.62
N VAL A 100 -14.12 0.06 24.73
CA VAL A 100 -13.07 -0.99 24.67
C VAL A 100 -11.77 -0.37 24.17
N LEU A 101 -11.82 0.39 23.07
CA LEU A 101 -10.65 1.01 22.44
C LEU A 101 -9.98 2.03 23.36
N ARG A 102 -10.78 2.83 24.11
CA ARG A 102 -10.27 3.76 25.13
C ARG A 102 -9.56 3.04 26.29
N GLY A 103 -9.94 1.80 26.59
CA GLY A 103 -9.21 0.98 27.55
C GLY A 103 -7.96 0.32 26.99
N THR A 104 -7.82 0.27 25.66
CA THR A 104 -6.70 -0.35 24.95
C THR A 104 -5.59 0.65 24.60
N TYR A 105 -5.98 1.84 24.14
CA TYR A 105 -5.05 2.89 23.71
C TYR A 105 -4.95 3.98 24.76
N SER A 106 -3.73 4.24 25.24
CA SER A 106 -3.46 5.28 26.26
C SER A 106 -3.66 6.69 25.73
N ASN A 107 -3.48 6.88 24.41
CA ASN A 107 -3.62 8.13 23.67
C ASN A 107 -4.93 8.24 22.90
N TRP A 108 -5.97 7.49 23.32
CA TRP A 108 -7.28 7.47 22.69
C TRP A 108 -7.99 8.82 22.78
N GLN A 109 -8.57 9.27 21.67
CA GLN A 109 -9.29 10.53 21.54
C GLN A 109 -10.79 10.29 21.24
N PRO A 110 -11.67 10.22 22.25
CA PRO A 110 -13.10 9.96 22.05
C PRO A 110 -13.78 10.97 21.12
N GLY A 111 -13.40 12.25 21.20
CA GLY A 111 -13.93 13.32 20.36
C GLY A 111 -13.69 13.01 18.87
N VAL A 112 -12.45 12.72 18.51
CA VAL A 112 -12.04 12.36 17.14
C VAL A 112 -12.82 11.14 16.62
N TYR A 113 -12.97 10.13 17.47
CA TYR A 113 -13.76 8.94 17.09
C TYR A 113 -15.21 9.26 16.76
N PHE A 114 -15.90 10.02 17.58
CA PHE A 114 -17.30 10.40 17.34
C PHE A 114 -17.43 11.37 16.15
N ASP A 115 -16.44 12.24 15.92
CA ASP A 115 -16.40 13.11 14.75
C ASP A 115 -16.31 12.27 13.46
N PHE A 116 -15.44 11.22 13.43
CA PHE A 116 -15.41 10.28 12.31
C PHE A 116 -16.71 9.47 12.17
N LEU A 117 -17.34 9.03 13.26
CA LEU A 117 -18.65 8.37 13.14
C LEU A 117 -19.67 9.31 12.47
N SER A 118 -19.67 10.59 12.83
CA SER A 118 -20.55 11.59 12.22
C SER A 118 -20.21 11.84 10.76
N ARG A 119 -18.91 12.06 10.43
CA ARG A 119 -18.43 12.28 9.06
C ARG A 119 -18.77 11.13 8.13
N PHE A 120 -18.62 9.90 8.61
CA PHE A 120 -18.90 8.68 7.85
C PHE A 120 -20.36 8.24 7.90
N GLU A 121 -21.23 9.01 8.56
CA GLU A 121 -22.66 8.71 8.75
C GLU A 121 -22.90 7.32 9.38
N LEU A 122 -22.02 6.91 10.31
CA LEU A 122 -22.12 5.62 10.98
C LEU A 122 -23.06 5.69 12.18
N PRO A 123 -24.10 4.83 12.26
CA PRO A 123 -25.02 4.79 13.40
C PRO A 123 -24.33 4.27 14.66
N PRO A 124 -24.18 5.10 15.73
CA PRO A 124 -23.36 4.73 16.89
C PRO A 124 -23.97 3.60 17.74
N ASP A 125 -25.28 3.39 17.66
CA ASP A 125 -26.03 2.44 18.49
C ASP A 125 -26.49 1.17 17.73
N LYS A 126 -26.08 1.02 16.44
CA LYS A 126 -26.34 -0.18 15.65
C LYS A 126 -25.26 -1.23 15.90
N PRO A 127 -25.58 -2.53 16.10
CA PRO A 127 -24.60 -3.59 16.25
C PRO A 127 -23.72 -3.77 15.03
N PHE A 128 -22.44 -4.11 15.22
CA PHE A 128 -21.45 -4.27 14.14
C PHE A 128 -21.83 -5.33 13.10
N ARG A 129 -22.47 -6.42 13.54
CA ARG A 129 -22.97 -7.48 12.62
C ARG A 129 -23.91 -6.94 11.53
N ASP A 130 -24.63 -5.85 11.83
CA ASP A 130 -25.61 -5.24 10.93
C ASP A 130 -24.99 -4.13 10.03
N PHE A 131 -23.67 -3.91 10.13
CA PHE A 131 -22.92 -2.99 9.28
C PHE A 131 -22.64 -3.63 7.91
N SER A 132 -22.79 -2.84 6.83
CA SER A 132 -22.31 -3.22 5.50
C SER A 132 -20.76 -3.27 5.50
N ARG A 133 -20.15 -3.88 4.47
CA ARG A 133 -18.70 -3.93 4.32
C ARG A 133 -18.08 -2.53 4.36
N GLY A 134 -18.65 -1.57 3.63
CA GLY A 134 -18.20 -0.17 3.66
C GLY A 134 -18.30 0.48 5.04
N MET A 135 -19.39 0.26 5.76
CA MET A 135 -19.55 0.77 7.13
C MET A 135 -18.53 0.14 8.10
N ARG A 136 -18.23 -1.17 7.94
CA ARG A 136 -17.20 -1.86 8.74
C ARG A 136 -15.83 -1.27 8.49
N MET A 137 -15.48 -1.03 7.23
CA MET A 137 -14.22 -0.40 6.83
C MET A 137 -14.09 1.01 7.40
N LYS A 138 -15.11 1.86 7.22
CA LYS A 138 -15.17 3.21 7.79
C LYS A 138 -14.99 3.21 9.31
N LEU A 139 -15.61 2.26 10.03
CA LEU A 139 -15.43 2.12 11.48
C LEU A 139 -13.99 1.74 11.86
N GLY A 140 -13.36 0.83 11.10
CA GLY A 140 -11.96 0.46 11.29
C GLY A 140 -11.03 1.65 11.11
N ILE A 141 -11.27 2.47 10.08
CA ILE A 141 -10.53 3.70 9.81
C ILE A 141 -10.74 4.73 10.93
N ALA A 142 -11.99 4.96 11.36
CA ALA A 142 -12.31 5.84 12.49
C ALA A 142 -11.54 5.42 13.75
N ALA A 143 -11.49 4.12 14.05
CA ALA A 143 -10.73 3.60 15.19
C ALA A 143 -9.21 3.83 15.04
N ALA A 144 -8.63 3.52 13.86
CA ALA A 144 -7.20 3.67 13.60
C ALA A 144 -6.73 5.14 13.67
N LEU A 145 -7.61 6.10 13.36
CA LEU A 145 -7.30 7.53 13.38
C LEU A 145 -7.55 8.20 14.74
N SER A 146 -8.13 7.48 15.71
CA SER A 146 -8.58 8.06 16.99
C SER A 146 -7.60 7.86 18.15
N HIS A 147 -6.35 7.42 17.89
CA HIS A 147 -5.35 7.20 18.93
C HIS A 147 -3.97 7.83 18.59
N GLU A 148 -3.97 9.00 17.94
CA GLU A 148 -2.75 9.76 17.57
C GLU A 148 -1.74 8.94 16.77
N ALA A 149 -2.21 8.08 15.87
CA ALA A 149 -1.33 7.30 15.01
C ALA A 149 -0.38 8.21 14.19
N ARG A 150 0.88 7.80 14.09
CA ARG A 150 1.92 8.43 13.24
C ARG A 150 2.20 7.60 12.00
N LEU A 151 1.88 6.32 12.03
CA LEU A 151 1.92 5.43 10.88
C LEU A 151 0.59 4.69 10.73
N LEU A 152 0.00 4.74 9.54
CA LEU A 152 -1.13 3.87 9.18
C LEU A 152 -0.65 2.70 8.34
N LEU A 153 -1.07 1.50 8.70
CA LEU A 153 -0.88 0.26 7.94
C LEU A 153 -2.25 -0.22 7.45
N LEU A 154 -2.49 -0.12 6.14
CA LEU A 154 -3.79 -0.32 5.52
C LEU A 154 -3.72 -1.49 4.54
N ASP A 155 -4.45 -2.57 4.83
CA ASP A 155 -4.51 -3.74 3.94
C ASP A 155 -5.81 -3.74 3.14
N GLU A 156 -5.74 -3.42 1.85
CA GLU A 156 -6.87 -3.36 0.89
C GLU A 156 -8.07 -2.51 1.37
N PRO A 157 -7.86 -1.29 1.91
CA PRO A 157 -8.92 -0.52 2.59
C PRO A 157 -10.03 -0.04 1.64
N THR A 158 -9.81 -0.07 0.33
CA THR A 158 -10.78 0.34 -0.70
C THR A 158 -11.37 -0.83 -1.46
N GLY A 159 -10.90 -2.06 -1.18
CA GLY A 159 -11.28 -3.28 -1.89
C GLY A 159 -12.76 -3.60 -1.77
N GLY A 160 -13.47 -3.75 -2.90
CA GLY A 160 -14.87 -4.11 -2.96
C GLY A 160 -15.85 -3.05 -2.42
N LEU A 161 -15.40 -1.79 -2.31
CA LEU A 161 -16.24 -0.65 -1.98
C LEU A 161 -16.75 0.03 -3.26
N ASP A 162 -17.91 0.71 -3.13
CA ASP A 162 -18.40 1.55 -4.22
C ASP A 162 -17.50 2.79 -4.43
N PRO A 163 -17.51 3.40 -5.63
CA PRO A 163 -16.60 4.50 -5.97
C PRO A 163 -16.71 5.71 -5.05
N MET A 164 -17.90 6.05 -4.56
CA MET A 164 -18.10 7.22 -3.70
C MET A 164 -17.44 7.01 -2.33
N VAL A 165 -17.68 5.85 -1.70
CA VAL A 165 -17.06 5.49 -0.41
C VAL A 165 -15.55 5.40 -0.55
N ARG A 166 -15.07 4.89 -1.69
CA ARG A 166 -13.63 4.79 -1.98
C ARG A 166 -12.97 6.17 -2.04
N ASP A 167 -13.51 7.11 -2.80
CA ASP A 167 -12.96 8.46 -2.92
C ASP A 167 -12.96 9.18 -1.56
N GLU A 168 -14.02 9.04 -0.75
CA GLU A 168 -14.10 9.58 0.61
C GLU A 168 -12.99 9.04 1.53
N ILE A 169 -12.72 7.74 1.45
CA ILE A 169 -11.66 7.08 2.25
C ILE A 169 -10.26 7.56 1.81
N LEU A 170 -10.01 7.68 0.50
CA LEU A 170 -8.74 8.19 -0.02
C LEU A 170 -8.49 9.64 0.40
N GLU A 171 -9.54 10.48 0.43
CA GLU A 171 -9.44 11.85 0.93
C GLU A 171 -9.00 11.90 2.40
N VAL A 172 -9.57 11.03 3.26
CA VAL A 172 -9.18 10.92 4.68
C VAL A 172 -7.70 10.58 4.84
N PHE A 173 -7.16 9.68 4.01
CA PHE A 173 -5.74 9.34 4.06
C PHE A 173 -4.84 10.48 3.57
N SER A 174 -5.26 11.21 2.54
CA SER A 174 -4.58 12.42 2.09
C SER A 174 -4.58 13.52 3.15
N GLU A 175 -5.71 13.70 3.87
CA GLU A 175 -5.78 14.63 5.00
C GLU A 175 -4.86 14.24 6.15
N PHE A 176 -4.74 12.95 6.43
CA PHE A 176 -3.91 12.43 7.50
C PHE A 176 -2.43 12.79 7.33
N THR A 177 -1.89 12.75 6.11
CA THR A 177 -0.49 13.05 5.78
C THR A 177 -0.21 14.54 5.57
N ARG A 178 -1.18 15.45 5.71
CA ARG A 178 -0.90 16.90 5.79
C ARG A 178 -0.03 17.28 6.97
N ASP A 179 -0.02 16.46 8.00
CA ASP A 179 0.96 16.51 9.07
C ASP A 179 2.18 15.68 8.63
N GLU A 180 3.30 16.36 8.34
CA GLU A 180 4.54 15.75 7.87
C GLU A 180 5.16 14.73 8.83
N SER A 181 4.65 14.64 10.06
CA SER A 181 5.04 13.59 11.03
C SER A 181 4.30 12.27 10.82
N ARG A 182 3.29 12.23 9.94
CA ARG A 182 2.39 11.10 9.74
C ARG A 182 2.61 10.46 8.37
N SER A 183 2.62 9.15 8.33
CA SER A 183 2.87 8.37 7.11
C SER A 183 1.85 7.26 6.92
N VAL A 184 1.70 6.80 5.69
CA VAL A 184 0.76 5.72 5.34
C VAL A 184 1.47 4.66 4.50
N LEU A 185 1.28 3.39 4.85
CA LEU A 185 1.49 2.27 3.95
C LEU A 185 0.12 1.69 3.61
N ILE A 186 -0.25 1.74 2.34
CA ILE A 186 -1.51 1.21 1.83
C ILE A 186 -1.26 0.09 0.82
N SER A 187 -1.77 -1.11 1.09
CA SER A 187 -1.79 -2.16 0.07
C SER A 187 -3.05 -2.03 -0.79
N SER A 188 -2.91 -2.22 -2.09
CA SER A 188 -4.05 -2.31 -2.99
C SER A 188 -3.70 -3.08 -4.27
N HIS A 189 -4.69 -3.74 -4.85
CA HIS A 189 -4.65 -4.24 -6.22
C HIS A 189 -5.30 -3.26 -7.22
N ILE A 190 -5.90 -2.16 -6.72
CA ILE A 190 -6.52 -1.10 -7.52
C ILE A 190 -5.49 0.00 -7.74
N VAL A 191 -4.77 -0.08 -8.86
CA VAL A 191 -3.64 0.82 -9.16
C VAL A 191 -4.07 2.28 -9.27
N SER A 192 -5.28 2.55 -9.77
CA SER A 192 -5.81 3.91 -9.89
C SER A 192 -5.95 4.65 -8.57
N ASP A 193 -6.24 3.94 -7.46
CA ASP A 193 -6.31 4.54 -6.13
C ASP A 193 -4.91 4.98 -5.67
N LEU A 194 -3.92 4.12 -5.89
CA LEU A 194 -2.54 4.39 -5.53
C LEU A 194 -1.92 5.49 -6.41
N GLU A 195 -2.27 5.55 -7.68
CA GLU A 195 -1.83 6.60 -8.58
C GLU A 195 -2.29 7.99 -8.14
N LYS A 196 -3.49 8.09 -7.58
CA LYS A 196 -4.04 9.35 -7.03
C LYS A 196 -3.38 9.77 -5.71
N LEU A 197 -3.10 8.79 -4.83
CA LEU A 197 -2.81 9.04 -3.43
C LEU A 197 -1.31 8.98 -3.08
N CYS A 198 -0.54 8.07 -3.69
CA CYS A 198 0.78 7.70 -3.19
C CYS A 198 1.91 8.58 -3.74
N ASP A 199 2.93 8.79 -2.91
CA ASP A 199 4.20 9.41 -3.28
C ASP A 199 5.20 8.37 -3.78
N TYR A 200 5.21 7.19 -3.15
CA TYR A 200 6.08 6.06 -3.47
C TYR A 200 5.26 4.83 -3.86
N ILE A 201 5.81 4.02 -4.75
CA ILE A 201 5.22 2.74 -5.16
C ILE A 201 6.22 1.62 -4.92
N ALA A 202 5.80 0.59 -4.18
CA ALA A 202 6.48 -0.68 -4.03
C ALA A 202 5.69 -1.76 -4.77
N PHE A 203 6.29 -2.41 -5.74
CA PHE A 203 5.62 -3.47 -6.49
C PHE A 203 6.12 -4.84 -6.05
N LEU A 204 5.21 -5.60 -5.42
CA LEU A 204 5.47 -6.95 -4.93
C LEU A 204 4.87 -7.98 -5.90
N HIS A 205 5.69 -8.90 -6.41
CA HIS A 205 5.27 -9.98 -7.30
C HIS A 205 5.84 -11.32 -6.81
N LYS A 206 4.96 -12.30 -6.56
CA LYS A 206 5.36 -13.65 -6.11
C LYS A 206 6.35 -13.66 -4.94
N GLY A 207 6.15 -12.79 -3.96
CA GLY A 207 6.99 -12.69 -2.77
C GLY A 207 8.28 -11.90 -2.93
N ARG A 208 8.53 -11.28 -4.08
CA ARG A 208 9.71 -10.46 -4.36
C ARG A 208 9.32 -9.01 -4.65
N LEU A 209 10.12 -8.08 -4.15
CA LEU A 209 10.00 -6.67 -4.50
C LEU A 209 10.68 -6.44 -5.85
N LEU A 210 9.89 -6.12 -6.88
CA LEU A 210 10.42 -5.86 -8.22
C LEU A 210 10.99 -4.44 -8.34
N PHE A 211 10.34 -3.47 -7.70
CA PHE A 211 10.86 -2.11 -7.58
C PHE A 211 10.24 -1.39 -6.37
N PHE A 212 10.95 -0.37 -5.91
CA PHE A 212 10.47 0.65 -4.98
C PHE A 212 10.99 1.99 -5.48
N GLU A 213 10.10 2.89 -5.87
CA GLU A 213 10.45 4.16 -6.50
C GLU A 213 9.45 5.25 -6.12
N GLU A 214 9.90 6.49 -6.16
CA GLU A 214 9.02 7.63 -6.16
C GLU A 214 8.13 7.62 -7.43
N LYS A 215 6.83 7.80 -7.26
CA LYS A 215 5.85 7.62 -8.35
C LYS A 215 6.13 8.52 -9.55
N ASP A 216 6.43 9.79 -9.31
CA ASP A 216 6.63 10.76 -10.40
C ASP A 216 7.97 10.50 -11.10
N ALA A 217 9.04 10.19 -10.35
CA ALA A 217 10.32 9.77 -10.93
C ALA A 217 10.19 8.49 -11.76
N LEU A 218 9.38 7.53 -11.32
CA LEU A 218 9.10 6.31 -12.09
C LEU A 218 8.41 6.64 -13.42
N LYS A 219 7.39 7.51 -13.42
CA LYS A 219 6.67 7.94 -14.62
C LYS A 219 7.55 8.75 -15.58
N GLU A 220 8.45 9.58 -15.05
CA GLU A 220 9.39 10.35 -15.86
C GLU A 220 10.48 9.47 -16.48
N SER A 221 11.00 8.49 -15.75
CA SER A 221 12.07 7.61 -16.22
C SER A 221 11.61 6.54 -17.21
N CYS A 222 10.33 6.17 -17.19
CA CYS A 222 9.74 5.16 -18.06
C CYS A 222 8.85 5.79 -19.14
N GLY A 223 8.60 5.04 -20.21
CA GLY A 223 7.66 5.42 -21.24
C GLY A 223 7.24 4.23 -22.09
N LEU A 224 6.25 4.47 -22.95
CA LEU A 224 5.69 3.47 -23.85
C LEU A 224 6.17 3.73 -25.28
N VAL A 225 6.68 2.71 -25.95
CA VAL A 225 6.93 2.70 -27.39
C VAL A 225 5.87 1.81 -28.03
N VAL A 226 5.06 2.40 -28.90
CA VAL A 226 4.08 1.68 -29.72
C VAL A 226 4.61 1.62 -31.15
N CYS A 227 4.95 0.42 -31.63
CA CYS A 227 5.66 0.27 -32.90
C CYS A 227 5.34 -1.05 -33.62
N GLY A 228 5.76 -1.17 -34.87
CA GLY A 228 5.74 -2.43 -35.60
C GLY A 228 6.70 -3.45 -34.98
N ARG A 229 6.47 -4.75 -35.20
CA ARG A 229 7.24 -5.85 -34.61
C ARG A 229 8.74 -5.73 -34.88
N ALA A 230 9.15 -5.45 -36.14
CA ALA A 230 10.56 -5.30 -36.51
C ALA A 230 11.25 -4.14 -35.78
N GLN A 231 10.52 -3.04 -35.57
CA GLN A 231 11.04 -1.89 -34.83
C GLN A 231 11.15 -2.18 -33.31
N GLY A 232 10.16 -2.88 -32.74
CA GLY A 232 10.19 -3.31 -31.33
C GLY A 232 11.36 -4.26 -31.04
N GLU A 233 11.63 -5.22 -31.93
CA GLU A 233 12.74 -6.16 -31.83
C GLU A 233 14.12 -5.46 -32.01
N ALA A 234 14.17 -4.30 -32.66
CA ALA A 234 15.36 -3.50 -32.86
C ALA A 234 15.68 -2.55 -31.68
N LEU A 235 14.78 -2.41 -30.71
CA LEU A 235 15.02 -1.57 -29.52
C LEU A 235 16.21 -2.11 -28.72
N PRO A 236 17.03 -1.25 -28.10
CA PRO A 236 18.13 -1.67 -27.26
C PRO A 236 17.63 -2.57 -26.11
N LYS A 237 18.18 -3.79 -25.98
CA LYS A 237 17.75 -4.77 -24.97
C LYS A 237 17.81 -4.22 -23.54
N GLY A 238 18.75 -3.33 -23.23
CA GLY A 238 18.84 -2.68 -21.91
C GLY A 238 17.80 -1.60 -21.68
N ALA A 239 17.16 -1.06 -22.73
CA ALA A 239 16.10 -0.08 -22.64
C ALA A 239 14.73 -0.73 -22.37
N VAL A 240 14.50 -1.93 -22.85
CA VAL A 240 13.21 -2.61 -22.77
C VAL A 240 13.04 -3.28 -21.41
N LEU A 241 11.99 -2.92 -20.69
CA LEU A 241 11.61 -3.47 -19.40
C LEU A 241 10.57 -4.58 -19.52
N GLY A 242 9.70 -4.52 -20.53
CA GLY A 242 8.72 -5.54 -20.88
C GLY A 242 7.99 -5.16 -22.15
N CYS A 243 7.48 -6.14 -22.89
CA CYS A 243 6.73 -5.93 -24.13
C CYS A 243 5.46 -6.77 -24.15
N GLU A 244 4.51 -6.28 -24.92
CA GLU A 244 3.31 -7.01 -25.30
C GLU A 244 3.16 -6.97 -26.82
N THR A 245 3.01 -8.15 -27.44
CA THR A 245 2.75 -8.26 -28.87
C THR A 245 1.25 -8.41 -29.10
N GLY A 246 0.67 -7.51 -29.87
CA GLY A 246 -0.73 -7.51 -30.27
C GLY A 246 -0.91 -7.67 -31.79
N PRO A 247 -2.19 -7.72 -32.26
CA PRO A 247 -2.50 -7.81 -33.68
C PRO A 247 -1.99 -6.66 -34.54
N TYR A 248 -1.80 -5.50 -33.92
CA TYR A 248 -1.45 -4.24 -34.61
C TYR A 248 0.00 -3.80 -34.37
N GLY A 249 0.83 -4.61 -33.69
CA GLY A 249 2.22 -4.24 -33.38
C GLY A 249 2.65 -4.66 -31.98
N MET A 250 3.66 -3.97 -31.47
CA MET A 250 4.21 -4.17 -30.13
C MET A 250 4.03 -2.90 -29.29
N ARG A 251 3.77 -3.12 -28.00
CA ARG A 251 3.80 -2.09 -26.95
C ARG A 251 4.92 -2.45 -26.00
N CYS A 252 5.96 -1.64 -25.97
CA CYS A 252 7.15 -1.90 -25.15
C CYS A 252 7.28 -0.83 -24.08
N LEU A 253 7.33 -1.23 -22.82
CA LEU A 253 7.75 -0.38 -21.71
C LEU A 253 9.25 -0.21 -21.77
N VAL A 254 9.71 1.03 -21.78
CA VAL A 254 11.13 1.35 -21.95
C VAL A 254 11.64 2.35 -20.91
N ARG A 255 12.95 2.29 -20.64
CA ARG A 255 13.65 3.38 -19.94
C ARG A 255 13.96 4.48 -20.94
N ARG A 256 13.34 5.66 -20.77
CA ARG A 256 13.48 6.79 -21.71
C ARG A 256 14.93 7.16 -22.01
N ALA A 257 15.80 7.15 -21.01
CA ALA A 257 17.19 7.53 -21.14
C ALA A 257 18.01 6.61 -22.07
N LEU A 258 17.54 5.38 -22.33
CA LEU A 258 18.25 4.39 -23.13
C LEU A 258 17.64 4.18 -24.53
N VAL A 259 16.57 4.90 -24.86
CA VAL A 259 15.91 4.83 -26.15
C VAL A 259 16.56 5.82 -27.12
N PRO A 260 16.82 5.44 -28.41
CA PRO A 260 17.30 6.36 -29.43
C PRO A 260 16.36 7.58 -29.62
N ARG A 261 16.95 8.75 -29.94
CA ARG A 261 16.19 10.02 -30.04
C ARG A 261 15.16 10.07 -31.16
N ASP A 262 15.30 9.23 -32.15
CA ASP A 262 14.41 9.09 -33.30
C ASP A 262 13.21 8.17 -33.04
N VAL A 263 13.14 7.56 -31.87
CA VAL A 263 12.01 6.73 -31.43
C VAL A 263 11.06 7.57 -30.57
N GLU A 264 9.81 7.64 -30.97
CA GLU A 264 8.77 8.33 -30.20
C GLU A 264 8.43 7.52 -28.95
N VAL A 265 8.45 8.19 -27.77
CA VAL A 265 8.17 7.58 -26.47
C VAL A 265 7.01 8.32 -25.82
N GLU A 266 5.88 7.65 -25.73
CA GLU A 266 4.67 8.16 -25.11
C GLU A 266 4.76 8.12 -23.57
N PRO A 267 3.98 8.96 -22.86
CA PRO A 267 3.76 8.79 -21.41
C PRO A 267 3.11 7.44 -21.11
N VAL A 268 3.43 6.87 -19.94
CA VAL A 268 2.84 5.62 -19.49
C VAL A 268 2.13 5.81 -18.13
N GLY A 269 0.91 5.28 -17.98
CA GLY A 269 0.21 5.22 -16.71
C GLY A 269 0.76 4.12 -15.80
N LEU A 270 0.56 4.27 -14.50
CA LEU A 270 1.09 3.31 -13.50
C LEU A 270 0.55 1.88 -13.72
N GLU A 271 -0.72 1.73 -14.06
CA GLU A 271 -1.35 0.43 -14.31
C GLU A 271 -0.70 -0.30 -15.49
N GLU A 272 -0.53 0.40 -16.60
CA GLU A 272 0.09 -0.15 -17.80
C GLU A 272 1.58 -0.46 -17.58
N LEU A 273 2.29 0.39 -16.86
CA LEU A 273 3.69 0.18 -16.47
C LEU A 273 3.83 -1.13 -15.69
N ILE A 274 3.01 -1.35 -14.66
CA ILE A 274 3.04 -2.57 -13.85
C ILE A 274 2.71 -3.79 -14.70
N LEU A 275 1.68 -3.71 -15.54
CA LEU A 275 1.27 -4.82 -16.42
C LEU A 275 2.40 -5.27 -17.34
N LEU A 276 3.07 -4.32 -17.98
CA LEU A 276 4.17 -4.62 -18.92
C LEU A 276 5.43 -5.14 -18.19
N LEU A 277 5.72 -4.65 -16.96
CA LEU A 277 6.80 -5.20 -16.15
C LEU A 277 6.59 -6.69 -15.83
N VAL A 278 5.37 -7.07 -15.42
CA VAL A 278 5.03 -8.47 -15.12
C VAL A 278 5.17 -9.37 -16.37
N LYS A 279 4.81 -8.85 -17.53
CA LYS A 279 4.98 -9.59 -18.80
C LYS A 279 6.44 -9.77 -19.15
N GLY A 280 7.28 -8.76 -18.95
CA GLY A 280 8.72 -8.85 -19.19
C GLY A 280 9.45 -9.83 -18.27
N GLU A 281 8.94 -10.07 -17.06
CA GLU A 281 9.48 -11.09 -16.16
C GLU A 281 9.16 -12.54 -16.59
N LYS A 282 8.02 -12.75 -17.24
CA LYS A 282 7.61 -14.09 -17.73
C LYS A 282 8.41 -14.53 -18.96
N GLU A 283 9.03 -13.58 -19.66
CA GLU A 283 9.84 -13.84 -20.87
C GLU A 283 11.36 -13.98 -20.58
N ARG A 284 11.78 -13.73 -19.35
CA ARG A 284 13.15 -13.95 -18.87
C ARG A 284 13.28 -15.28 -18.15
#